data_47a3b98cf09ec9f9c4338d2fbd68a62c
#
_entry.id   47a3b98cf09ec9f9c4338d2fbd68a62c
#
_cell.length_a   1.000
_cell.length_b   1.000
_cell.length_c   1.000
_cell.angle_alpha   90.00
_cell.angle_beta   90.00
_cell.angle_gamma   90.00
#
_symmetry.space_group_name_H-M   'P 1'
#
loop_
_entity.id
_entity.type
_entity.pdbx_description
1 polymer ?
#
loop_
_entity_poly.entity_id
_entity_poly.type
_entity_poly.pdbx_seq_one_letter_code
_entity_poly.pdbx_strand_id
1 'polypeptide(L)'
;RETFNSISDKVKFFIIAIDGPSGVGKSTLSSLLADKLGGLYVDTGAMFRCLAWRWQQLDCPEDDDALRNLGLQTRIKMASNQIWCNSTEVTELIRSEQVSALSSQISKFPVIRDIMKQKQRELVEDVRNSGSFSGAVLEGRDIGTVIFPNADIKFFVDADPEIRAQRRFDQLRQKGEEVEFDIILQALKERDAKDRNRSVAPLVPADDAILVDTSKMGEQQVLNTMLQHIKMIK
;
A
#
# COMPACT_ATOMS: atom_id res chain seq x y z
N ARG A 1 -15.95 12.53 49.63
CA ARG A 1 -16.22 11.78 48.37
C ARG A 1 -15.52 12.55 47.26
N GLU A 2 -14.27 12.22 47.01
CA GLU A 2 -13.52 12.71 45.86
C GLU A 2 -13.89 11.87 44.67
N THR A 3 -14.50 12.48 43.67
CA THR A 3 -14.77 11.87 42.36
C THR A 3 -13.44 11.78 41.60
N PHE A 4 -12.90 10.57 41.50
CA PHE A 4 -11.83 10.27 40.56
C PHE A 4 -12.36 10.45 39.13
N ASN A 5 -12.09 11.63 38.56
CA ASN A 5 -12.16 11.79 37.11
C ASN A 5 -11.03 10.96 36.49
N SER A 6 -11.33 9.76 35.98
CA SER A 6 -10.44 9.03 35.12
C SER A 6 -10.33 9.82 33.82
N ILE A 7 -9.30 10.62 33.69
CA ILE A 7 -8.83 11.09 32.39
C ILE A 7 -8.30 9.83 31.69
N SER A 8 -9.13 9.20 30.88
CA SER A 8 -8.67 8.21 29.93
C SER A 8 -7.78 8.97 28.93
N ASP A 9 -6.48 8.87 29.10
CA ASP A 9 -5.52 9.23 28.04
C ASP A 9 -5.89 8.38 26.82
N LYS A 10 -6.76 8.91 25.95
CA LYS A 10 -7.05 8.30 24.65
C LYS A 10 -5.76 8.39 23.88
N VAL A 11 -5.06 7.26 23.76
CA VAL A 11 -3.90 7.15 22.86
C VAL A 11 -4.33 7.73 21.52
N LYS A 12 -3.63 8.79 21.10
CA LYS A 12 -3.94 9.46 19.83
C LYS A 12 -3.80 8.44 18.69
N PHE A 13 -4.84 8.29 17.87
CA PHE A 13 -4.81 7.42 16.71
C PHE A 13 -3.72 7.88 15.74
N PHE A 14 -2.78 6.99 15.42
CA PHE A 14 -1.65 7.30 14.54
C PHE A 14 -1.92 6.88 13.08
N ILE A 15 -1.31 7.59 12.13
CA ILE A 15 -1.24 7.22 10.71
C ILE A 15 0.23 7.17 10.29
N ILE A 16 0.67 6.02 9.79
CA ILE A 16 2.01 5.83 9.23
C ILE A 16 1.88 5.55 7.73
N ALA A 17 2.54 6.36 6.92
CA ALA A 17 2.61 6.20 5.48
C ALA A 17 3.93 5.52 5.08
N ILE A 18 3.85 4.48 4.24
CA ILE A 18 5.02 3.76 3.72
C ILE A 18 4.93 3.71 2.19
N ASP A 19 5.64 4.61 1.54
CA ASP A 19 5.68 4.70 0.08
C ASP A 19 6.99 4.14 -0.48
N GLY A 20 6.99 3.81 -1.76
CA GLY A 20 8.18 3.32 -2.45
C GLY A 20 7.84 2.41 -3.63
N PRO A 21 8.83 2.06 -4.48
CA PRO A 21 8.62 1.27 -5.67
C PRO A 21 8.24 -0.20 -5.36
N SER A 22 7.93 -0.96 -6.40
CA SER A 22 7.58 -2.38 -6.25
C SER A 22 8.81 -3.22 -5.84
N GLY A 23 8.60 -4.26 -5.02
CA GLY A 23 9.65 -5.23 -4.67
C GLY A 23 10.64 -4.81 -3.59
N VAL A 24 10.44 -3.66 -2.92
CA VAL A 24 11.32 -3.21 -1.81
C VAL A 24 11.01 -3.85 -0.46
N GLY A 25 9.93 -4.66 -0.36
CA GLY A 25 9.55 -5.32 0.89
C GLY A 25 8.53 -4.54 1.75
N LYS A 26 7.87 -3.51 1.19
CA LYS A 26 6.90 -2.69 1.95
C LYS A 26 5.82 -3.52 2.65
N SER A 27 5.21 -4.48 1.96
CA SER A 27 4.09 -5.25 2.51
C SER A 27 4.46 -5.99 3.79
N THR A 28 5.61 -6.66 3.77
CA THR A 28 6.12 -7.35 4.97
C THR A 28 6.42 -6.36 6.09
N LEU A 29 7.15 -5.29 5.78
CA LEU A 29 7.50 -4.25 6.75
C LEU A 29 6.28 -3.58 7.35
N SER A 30 5.30 -3.22 6.52
CA SER A 30 4.07 -2.53 6.94
C SER A 30 3.19 -3.44 7.82
N SER A 31 3.06 -4.71 7.47
CA SER A 31 2.34 -5.68 8.28
C SER A 31 3.00 -5.88 9.65
N LEU A 32 4.32 -6.14 9.68
CA LEU A 32 5.07 -6.30 10.93
C LEU A 32 5.03 -5.05 11.80
N LEU A 33 5.08 -3.87 11.18
CA LEU A 33 5.01 -2.61 11.90
C LEU A 33 3.61 -2.39 12.50
N ALA A 34 2.56 -2.67 11.74
CA ALA A 34 1.18 -2.59 12.20
C ALA A 34 0.94 -3.52 13.40
N ASP A 35 1.37 -4.78 13.31
CA ASP A 35 1.26 -5.75 14.39
C ASP A 35 1.98 -5.28 15.67
N LYS A 36 3.21 -4.77 15.55
CA LYS A 36 3.99 -4.28 16.70
C LYS A 36 3.39 -3.05 17.36
N LEU A 37 2.66 -2.23 16.62
CA LEU A 37 2.08 -0.97 17.10
C LEU A 37 0.59 -1.09 17.46
N GLY A 38 -0.03 -2.25 17.26
CA GLY A 38 -1.47 -2.44 17.42
C GLY A 38 -2.30 -1.64 16.41
N GLY A 39 -1.75 -1.42 15.22
CA GLY A 39 -2.41 -0.71 14.12
C GLY A 39 -3.04 -1.63 13.08
N LEU A 40 -3.95 -1.09 12.27
CA LEU A 40 -4.43 -1.77 11.07
C LEU A 40 -3.39 -1.66 9.95
N TYR A 41 -3.05 -2.78 9.32
CA TYR A 41 -2.31 -2.79 8.06
C TYR A 41 -3.24 -2.60 6.87
N VAL A 42 -2.89 -1.66 5.96
CA VAL A 42 -3.66 -1.37 4.74
C VAL A 42 -2.77 -1.48 3.50
N ASP A 43 -2.94 -2.54 2.71
CA ASP A 43 -2.31 -2.71 1.39
C ASP A 43 -3.15 -1.96 0.34
N THR A 44 -2.79 -0.71 0.06
CA THR A 44 -3.51 0.07 -0.95
C THR A 44 -3.27 -0.44 -2.38
N GLY A 45 -2.13 -1.07 -2.62
CA GLY A 45 -1.85 -1.76 -3.88
C GLY A 45 -2.83 -2.92 -4.13
N ALA A 46 -3.19 -3.67 -3.09
CA ALA A 46 -4.21 -4.71 -3.20
C ALA A 46 -5.60 -4.12 -3.49
N MET A 47 -5.91 -2.93 -2.95
CA MET A 47 -7.16 -2.24 -3.30
C MET A 47 -7.22 -1.90 -4.79
N PHE A 48 -6.13 -1.36 -5.38
CA PHE A 48 -6.07 -1.10 -6.83
C PHE A 48 -6.10 -2.39 -7.65
N ARG A 49 -5.46 -3.47 -7.20
CA ARG A 49 -5.52 -4.78 -7.87
C ARG A 49 -6.93 -5.39 -7.82
N CYS A 50 -7.65 -5.22 -6.73
CA CYS A 50 -9.04 -5.64 -6.61
C CYS A 50 -9.91 -4.92 -7.66
N LEU A 51 -9.75 -3.60 -7.79
CA LEU A 51 -10.46 -2.82 -8.80
C LEU A 51 -10.07 -3.22 -10.23
N ALA A 52 -8.79 -3.46 -10.49
CA ALA A 52 -8.28 -3.90 -11.79
C ALA A 52 -8.81 -5.28 -12.19
N TRP A 53 -8.87 -6.21 -11.24
CA TRP A 53 -9.48 -7.51 -11.45
C TRP A 53 -10.95 -7.37 -11.84
N ARG A 54 -11.72 -6.53 -11.14
CA ARG A 54 -13.13 -6.29 -11.46
C ARG A 54 -13.29 -5.59 -12.81
N TRP A 55 -12.41 -4.65 -13.14
CA TRP A 55 -12.38 -3.99 -14.44
C TRP A 55 -12.26 -4.99 -15.58
N GLN A 56 -11.34 -5.95 -15.44
CA GLN A 56 -11.17 -7.04 -16.38
C GLN A 56 -12.41 -7.95 -16.47
N GLN A 57 -13.00 -8.34 -15.31
CA GLN A 57 -14.16 -9.24 -15.30
C GLN A 57 -15.37 -8.65 -15.99
N LEU A 58 -15.52 -7.33 -15.97
CA LEU A 58 -16.67 -6.63 -16.56
C LEU A 58 -16.40 -6.13 -17.97
N ASP A 59 -15.19 -6.33 -18.50
CA ASP A 59 -14.75 -5.76 -19.80
C ASP A 59 -15.14 -4.26 -19.89
N CYS A 60 -14.92 -3.53 -18.80
CA CYS A 60 -15.40 -2.16 -18.65
C CYS A 60 -14.57 -1.21 -19.53
N PRO A 61 -15.18 -0.33 -20.33
CA PRO A 61 -14.48 0.61 -21.19
C PRO A 61 -13.64 1.65 -20.41
N GLU A 62 -12.65 2.22 -21.08
CA GLU A 62 -11.72 3.22 -20.50
C GLU A 62 -12.28 4.67 -20.57
N ASP A 63 -13.57 4.86 -20.53
CA ASP A 63 -14.17 6.18 -20.41
C ASP A 63 -14.46 6.55 -18.94
N ASP A 64 -14.45 7.85 -18.65
CA ASP A 64 -14.55 8.37 -17.29
C ASP A 64 -15.84 7.97 -16.57
N ASP A 65 -16.97 7.87 -17.27
CA ASP A 65 -18.25 7.50 -16.66
C ASP A 65 -18.31 6.02 -16.31
N ALA A 66 -17.84 5.15 -17.20
CA ALA A 66 -17.74 3.72 -16.94
C ALA A 66 -16.76 3.43 -15.80
N LEU A 67 -15.59 4.07 -15.79
CA LEU A 67 -14.58 3.93 -14.74
C LEU A 67 -15.08 4.50 -13.40
N ARG A 68 -15.81 5.60 -13.41
CA ARG A 68 -16.46 6.16 -12.21
C ARG A 68 -17.45 5.17 -11.62
N ASN A 69 -18.33 4.61 -12.45
CA ASN A 69 -19.31 3.62 -12.03
C ASN A 69 -18.64 2.35 -11.49
N LEU A 70 -17.61 1.85 -12.18
CA LEU A 70 -16.81 0.73 -11.71
C LEU A 70 -16.25 1.01 -10.31
N GLY A 71 -15.59 2.15 -10.13
CA GLY A 71 -14.96 2.52 -8.87
C GLY A 71 -15.99 2.64 -7.73
N LEU A 72 -17.10 3.33 -7.96
CA LEU A 72 -18.14 3.54 -6.95
C LEU A 72 -18.85 2.23 -6.56
N GLN A 73 -19.11 1.34 -7.52
CA GLN A 73 -19.79 0.06 -7.28
C GLN A 73 -18.87 -1.05 -6.76
N THR A 74 -17.56 -0.84 -6.73
CA THR A 74 -16.61 -1.80 -6.19
C THR A 74 -16.46 -1.61 -4.69
N ARG A 75 -16.95 -2.58 -3.91
CA ARG A 75 -16.74 -2.63 -2.46
C ARG A 75 -15.52 -3.50 -2.17
N ILE A 76 -14.55 -2.96 -1.43
CA ILE A 76 -13.33 -3.65 -1.07
C ILE A 76 -13.35 -3.85 0.44
N LYS A 77 -13.24 -5.12 0.87
CA LYS A 77 -13.11 -5.47 2.28
C LYS A 77 -11.78 -6.18 2.48
N MET A 78 -11.06 -5.80 3.50
CA MET A 78 -9.79 -6.41 3.90
C MET A 78 -9.93 -6.90 5.33
N ALA A 79 -9.70 -8.17 5.57
CA ALA A 79 -9.78 -8.78 6.91
C ALA A 79 -8.84 -9.99 7.00
N SER A 80 -8.01 -10.04 8.04
CA SER A 80 -7.19 -11.21 8.40
C SER A 80 -6.46 -11.87 7.23
N ASN A 81 -5.74 -11.10 6.41
CA ASN A 81 -5.04 -11.57 5.19
C ASN A 81 -5.94 -11.95 4.01
N GLN A 82 -7.23 -11.73 4.10
CA GLN A 82 -8.17 -11.95 2.99
C GLN A 82 -8.66 -10.62 2.41
N ILE A 83 -8.85 -10.62 1.09
CA ILE A 83 -9.33 -9.47 0.34
C ILE A 83 -10.57 -9.88 -0.44
N TRP A 84 -11.60 -9.09 -0.29
CA TRP A 84 -12.89 -9.31 -0.91
C TRP A 84 -13.22 -8.18 -1.86
N CYS A 85 -13.63 -8.53 -3.06
CA CYS A 85 -14.20 -7.63 -4.05
C CYS A 85 -15.71 -7.89 -4.13
N ASN A 86 -16.50 -6.97 -3.61
CA ASN A 86 -17.91 -7.18 -3.36
C ASN A 86 -18.12 -8.43 -2.46
N SER A 87 -18.73 -9.49 -3.01
CA SER A 87 -18.98 -10.77 -2.31
C SER A 87 -17.95 -11.86 -2.65
N THR A 88 -16.98 -11.58 -3.52
CA THR A 88 -16.01 -12.58 -4.00
C THR A 88 -14.68 -12.41 -3.26
N GLU A 89 -14.15 -13.47 -2.67
CA GLU A 89 -12.79 -13.48 -2.18
C GLU A 89 -11.81 -13.54 -3.35
N VAL A 90 -10.89 -12.58 -3.38
CA VAL A 90 -9.98 -12.37 -4.52
C VAL A 90 -8.49 -12.41 -4.12
N THR A 91 -8.18 -12.82 -2.90
CA THR A 91 -6.83 -12.75 -2.31
C THR A 91 -5.74 -13.27 -3.23
N GLU A 92 -5.93 -14.48 -3.79
CA GLU A 92 -4.95 -15.07 -4.71
C GLU A 92 -5.14 -14.57 -6.16
N LEU A 93 -6.37 -14.31 -6.56
CA LEU A 93 -6.70 -13.86 -7.93
C LEU A 93 -6.02 -12.54 -8.30
N ILE A 94 -5.92 -11.62 -7.34
CA ILE A 94 -5.33 -10.29 -7.56
C ILE A 94 -3.80 -10.27 -7.49
N ARG A 95 -3.15 -11.41 -7.23
CA ARG A 95 -1.68 -11.51 -7.13
C ARG A 95 -0.99 -11.88 -8.45
N SER A 96 -1.76 -12.18 -9.49
CA SER A 96 -1.20 -12.48 -10.81
C SER A 96 -0.48 -11.29 -11.44
N GLU A 97 0.51 -11.57 -12.28
CA GLU A 97 1.23 -10.52 -13.03
C GLU A 97 0.27 -9.74 -13.97
N GLN A 98 -0.72 -10.42 -14.55
CA GLN A 98 -1.74 -9.79 -15.38
C GLN A 98 -2.53 -8.73 -14.60
N VAL A 99 -3.04 -9.06 -13.41
CA VAL A 99 -3.78 -8.09 -12.56
C VAL A 99 -2.85 -6.99 -12.06
N SER A 100 -1.59 -7.30 -11.78
CA SER A 100 -0.58 -6.29 -11.42
C SER A 100 -0.35 -5.29 -12.54
N ALA A 101 -0.26 -5.73 -13.80
CA ALA A 101 -0.15 -4.84 -14.96
C ALA A 101 -1.40 -3.98 -15.15
N LEU A 102 -2.59 -4.58 -15.05
CA LEU A 102 -3.88 -3.88 -15.13
C LEU A 102 -4.03 -2.85 -13.99
N SER A 103 -3.57 -3.14 -12.78
CA SER A 103 -3.62 -2.19 -11.67
C SER A 103 -2.74 -0.95 -11.93
N SER A 104 -1.59 -1.13 -12.57
CA SER A 104 -0.75 -0.02 -13.02
C SER A 104 -1.43 0.79 -14.13
N GLN A 105 -2.17 0.13 -15.02
CA GLN A 105 -2.92 0.79 -16.09
C GLN A 105 -4.10 1.59 -15.52
N ILE A 106 -4.96 1.00 -14.72
CA ILE A 106 -6.16 1.67 -14.19
C ILE A 106 -5.79 2.81 -13.22
N SER A 107 -4.66 2.71 -12.54
CA SER A 107 -4.18 3.76 -11.62
C SER A 107 -3.75 5.07 -12.30
N LYS A 108 -3.72 5.13 -13.64
CA LYS A 108 -3.43 6.37 -14.41
C LYS A 108 -4.64 7.28 -14.52
N PHE A 109 -5.85 6.75 -14.40
CA PHE A 109 -7.07 7.52 -14.57
C PHE A 109 -7.35 8.38 -13.33
N PRO A 110 -7.43 9.72 -13.49
CA PRO A 110 -7.68 10.63 -12.35
C PRO A 110 -8.96 10.28 -11.59
N VAL A 111 -10.03 9.93 -12.30
CA VAL A 111 -11.32 9.55 -11.70
C VAL A 111 -11.19 8.35 -10.77
N ILE A 112 -10.38 7.38 -11.13
CA ILE A 112 -10.11 6.20 -10.29
C ILE A 112 -9.28 6.59 -9.07
N ARG A 113 -8.28 7.43 -9.24
CA ARG A 113 -7.45 7.89 -8.12
C ARG A 113 -8.27 8.65 -7.08
N ASP A 114 -9.17 9.53 -7.51
CA ASP A 114 -10.02 10.29 -6.61
C ASP A 114 -10.96 9.36 -5.81
N ILE A 115 -11.57 8.39 -6.46
CA ILE A 115 -12.42 7.40 -5.80
C ILE A 115 -11.61 6.55 -4.82
N MET A 116 -10.44 6.06 -5.23
CA MET A 116 -9.60 5.24 -4.38
C MET A 116 -9.04 6.01 -3.18
N LYS A 117 -8.66 7.28 -3.37
CA LYS A 117 -8.28 8.19 -2.29
C LYS A 117 -9.39 8.32 -1.25
N GLN A 118 -10.62 8.54 -1.70
CA GLN A 118 -11.77 8.62 -0.82
C GLN A 118 -11.97 7.30 -0.05
N LYS A 119 -11.99 6.16 -0.73
CA LYS A 119 -12.15 4.83 -0.10
C LYS A 119 -11.07 4.52 0.94
N GLN A 120 -9.83 4.89 0.67
CA GLN A 120 -8.72 4.69 1.62
C GLN A 120 -8.89 5.56 2.87
N ARG A 121 -9.34 6.80 2.70
CA ARG A 121 -9.61 7.70 3.84
C ARG A 121 -10.80 7.25 4.66
N GLU A 122 -11.89 6.84 4.02
CA GLU A 122 -13.07 6.29 4.68
C GLU A 122 -12.71 5.04 5.51
N LEU A 123 -11.93 4.12 4.94
CA LEU A 123 -11.45 2.93 5.66
C LEU A 123 -10.70 3.29 6.94
N VAL A 124 -9.79 4.25 6.88
CA VAL A 124 -9.02 4.67 8.06
C VAL A 124 -9.90 5.38 9.09
N GLU A 125 -10.89 6.17 8.64
CA GLU A 125 -11.82 6.84 9.53
C GLU A 125 -12.77 5.85 10.23
N ASP A 126 -13.27 4.85 9.51
CA ASP A 126 -14.07 3.77 10.08
C ASP A 126 -13.31 3.01 11.16
N VAL A 127 -12.03 2.72 10.91
CA VAL A 127 -11.14 2.07 11.88
C VAL A 127 -10.90 2.95 13.10
N ARG A 128 -10.66 4.24 12.92
CA ARG A 128 -10.52 5.21 14.01
C ARG A 128 -11.78 5.25 14.88
N ASN A 129 -12.94 5.29 14.24
CA ASN A 129 -14.23 5.38 14.95
C ASN A 129 -14.60 4.08 15.65
N SER A 130 -14.16 2.93 15.14
CA SER A 130 -14.41 1.63 15.77
C SER A 130 -13.64 1.44 17.08
N GLY A 131 -12.52 2.15 17.25
CA GLY A 131 -11.62 1.97 18.39
C GLY A 131 -10.92 0.61 18.45
N SER A 132 -10.98 -0.17 17.37
CA SER A 132 -10.43 -1.54 17.34
C SER A 132 -8.92 -1.58 17.20
N PHE A 133 -8.31 -0.47 16.74
CA PHE A 133 -6.87 -0.34 16.50
C PHE A 133 -6.34 0.98 17.05
N SER A 134 -5.07 1.00 17.43
CA SER A 134 -4.39 2.22 17.91
C SER A 134 -4.01 3.17 16.77
N GLY A 135 -4.07 2.73 15.51
CA GLY A 135 -3.70 3.51 14.34
C GLY A 135 -3.80 2.72 13.04
N ALA A 136 -3.26 3.27 11.97
CA ALA A 136 -3.18 2.62 10.66
C ALA A 136 -1.77 2.75 10.06
N VAL A 137 -1.28 1.67 9.47
CA VAL A 137 -0.06 1.62 8.66
C VAL A 137 -0.47 1.33 7.22
N LEU A 138 -0.28 2.30 6.36
CA LEU A 138 -0.67 2.20 4.95
C LEU A 138 0.58 2.10 4.07
N GLU A 139 0.59 1.17 3.15
CA GLU A 139 1.59 1.10 2.11
C GLU A 139 1.05 1.49 0.74
N GLY A 140 1.89 2.15 -0.06
CA GLY A 140 1.48 2.57 -1.41
C GLY A 140 2.59 3.18 -2.24
N ARG A 141 2.21 4.24 -2.98
CA ARG A 141 3.09 5.04 -3.86
C ARG A 141 3.02 6.53 -3.56
N ASP A 142 1.92 6.97 -2.98
CA ASP A 142 1.55 8.36 -2.78
C ASP A 142 0.76 8.57 -1.48
N ILE A 143 0.94 7.68 -0.52
CA ILE A 143 0.24 7.75 0.77
C ILE A 143 0.64 9.03 1.50
N GLY A 144 1.93 9.27 1.67
CA GLY A 144 2.46 10.42 2.39
C GLY A 144 2.42 11.74 1.62
N THR A 145 2.23 11.69 0.28
CA THR A 145 2.16 12.91 -0.55
C THR A 145 0.74 13.34 -0.86
N VAL A 146 -0.20 12.38 -1.07
CA VAL A 146 -1.55 12.67 -1.59
C VAL A 146 -2.67 12.16 -0.70
N ILE A 147 -2.57 10.92 -0.21
CA ILE A 147 -3.66 10.28 0.54
C ILE A 147 -3.73 10.84 1.95
N PHE A 148 -2.61 10.79 2.68
CA PHE A 148 -2.44 11.30 4.04
C PHE A 148 -1.22 12.22 4.13
N PRO A 149 -1.27 13.43 3.54
CA PRO A 149 -0.15 14.37 3.57
C PRO A 149 0.20 14.85 5.00
N ASN A 150 -0.71 14.65 5.95
CA ASN A 150 -0.52 14.95 7.36
C ASN A 150 -0.37 13.66 8.21
N ALA A 151 0.11 12.55 7.62
CA ALA A 151 0.44 11.35 8.37
C ALA A 151 1.46 11.66 9.47
N ASP A 152 1.32 11.02 10.64
CA ASP A 152 2.21 11.29 11.79
C ASP A 152 3.67 10.91 11.49
N ILE A 153 3.87 9.90 10.63
CA ILE A 153 5.20 9.48 10.16
C ILE A 153 5.09 9.03 8.71
N LYS A 154 6.09 9.40 7.92
CA LYS A 154 6.20 9.01 6.52
C LYS A 154 7.54 8.36 6.26
N PHE A 155 7.51 7.16 5.69
CA PHE A 155 8.69 6.47 5.20
C PHE A 155 8.64 6.38 3.67
N PHE A 156 9.77 6.60 3.04
CA PHE A 156 9.97 6.27 1.65
C PHE A 156 11.02 5.17 1.58
N VAL A 157 10.57 3.97 1.23
CA VAL A 157 11.42 2.76 1.20
C VAL A 157 11.86 2.52 -0.24
N ASP A 158 13.15 2.47 -0.47
CA ASP A 158 13.73 2.20 -1.80
C ASP A 158 14.77 1.08 -1.73
N ALA A 159 15.16 0.56 -2.88
CA ALA A 159 16.26 -0.37 -3.08
C ALA A 159 16.69 -0.37 -4.55
N ASP A 160 17.94 -0.76 -4.80
CA ASP A 160 18.44 -0.93 -6.16
C ASP A 160 17.53 -1.85 -6.99
N PRO A 161 17.23 -1.50 -8.25
CA PRO A 161 16.37 -2.30 -9.12
C PRO A 161 16.82 -3.75 -9.26
N GLU A 162 18.12 -3.98 -9.33
CA GLU A 162 18.74 -5.30 -9.44
C GLU A 162 18.49 -6.14 -8.18
N ILE A 163 18.57 -5.53 -6.99
CA ILE A 163 18.27 -6.21 -5.71
C ILE A 163 16.78 -6.58 -5.64
N ARG A 164 15.90 -5.69 -6.08
CA ARG A 164 14.45 -5.96 -6.12
C ARG A 164 14.10 -7.05 -7.12
N ALA A 165 14.75 -7.04 -8.29
CA ALA A 165 14.61 -8.09 -9.30
C ALA A 165 15.07 -9.44 -8.76
N GLN A 166 16.20 -9.48 -8.06
CA GLN A 166 16.70 -10.71 -7.44
C GLN A 166 15.72 -11.26 -6.39
N ARG A 167 15.23 -10.40 -5.49
CA ARG A 167 14.21 -10.81 -4.49
C ARG A 167 12.96 -11.40 -5.17
N ARG A 168 12.50 -10.77 -6.25
CA ARG A 168 11.33 -11.25 -7.01
C ARG A 168 11.60 -12.55 -7.75
N PHE A 169 12.76 -12.67 -8.37
CA PHE A 169 13.21 -13.88 -9.04
C PHE A 169 13.24 -15.07 -8.08
N ASP A 170 13.85 -14.89 -6.90
CA ASP A 170 13.92 -15.94 -5.88
C ASP A 170 12.52 -16.36 -5.39
N GLN A 171 11.60 -15.41 -5.18
CA GLN A 171 10.22 -15.68 -4.80
C GLN A 171 9.46 -16.51 -5.85
N LEU A 172 9.60 -16.18 -7.12
CA LEU A 172 8.93 -16.90 -8.21
C LEU A 172 9.51 -18.30 -8.39
N ARG A 173 10.84 -18.43 -8.31
CA ARG A 173 11.52 -19.74 -8.36
C ARG A 173 11.12 -20.66 -7.20
N GLN A 174 10.97 -20.13 -6.00
CA GLN A 174 10.48 -20.90 -4.84
C GLN A 174 9.05 -21.41 -5.02
N LYS A 175 8.23 -20.72 -5.82
CA LYS A 175 6.88 -21.16 -6.21
C LYS A 175 6.88 -22.18 -7.38
N GLY A 176 8.05 -22.50 -7.94
CA GLY A 176 8.19 -23.41 -9.07
C GLY A 176 7.93 -22.75 -10.43
N GLU A 177 7.89 -21.41 -10.49
CA GLU A 177 7.70 -20.70 -11.75
C GLU A 177 9.01 -20.65 -12.54
N GLU A 178 8.93 -20.89 -13.86
CA GLU A 178 10.04 -20.67 -14.78
C GLU A 178 10.07 -19.20 -15.19
N VAL A 179 11.11 -18.48 -14.74
CA VAL A 179 11.25 -17.04 -14.95
C VAL A 179 12.69 -16.68 -15.31
N GLU A 180 12.85 -15.60 -16.08
CA GLU A 180 14.12 -15.02 -16.44
C GLU A 180 14.37 -13.73 -15.67
N PHE A 181 15.57 -13.61 -15.09
CA PHE A 181 15.96 -12.43 -14.28
C PHE A 181 15.85 -11.12 -15.06
N ASP A 182 16.35 -11.10 -16.31
CA ASP A 182 16.36 -9.87 -17.13
C ASP A 182 14.95 -9.40 -17.48
N ILE A 183 14.00 -10.34 -17.66
CA ILE A 183 12.59 -10.00 -17.91
C ILE A 183 11.99 -9.34 -16.65
N ILE A 184 12.26 -9.89 -15.47
CA ILE A 184 11.80 -9.33 -14.20
C ILE A 184 12.39 -7.94 -13.96
N LEU A 185 13.69 -7.78 -14.17
CA LEU A 185 14.39 -6.51 -14.01
C LEU A 185 13.83 -5.43 -14.95
N GLN A 186 13.65 -5.78 -16.21
CA GLN A 186 13.08 -4.85 -17.19
C GLN A 186 11.66 -4.44 -16.81
N ALA A 187 10.80 -5.38 -16.43
CA ALA A 187 9.43 -5.11 -16.01
C ALA A 187 9.37 -4.20 -14.76
N LEU A 188 10.28 -4.39 -13.80
CA LEU A 188 10.39 -3.52 -12.63
C LEU A 188 10.82 -2.11 -13.01
N LYS A 189 11.84 -1.95 -13.86
CA LYS A 189 12.32 -0.63 -14.34
C LYS A 189 11.23 0.12 -15.11
N GLU A 190 10.49 -0.56 -15.96
CA GLU A 190 9.37 0.03 -16.70
C GLU A 190 8.24 0.47 -15.78
N ARG A 191 7.90 -0.34 -14.79
CA ARG A 191 6.89 -0.01 -13.79
C ARG A 191 7.30 1.20 -12.97
N ASP A 192 8.54 1.24 -12.50
CA ASP A 192 9.07 2.37 -11.74
C ASP A 192 9.05 3.67 -12.56
N ALA A 193 9.45 3.59 -13.83
CA ALA A 193 9.36 4.73 -14.73
C ALA A 193 7.91 5.22 -14.91
N LYS A 194 6.95 4.30 -15.07
CA LYS A 194 5.52 4.65 -15.14
C LYS A 194 5.03 5.29 -13.85
N ASP A 195 5.38 4.73 -12.68
CA ASP A 195 4.95 5.26 -11.38
C ASP A 195 5.57 6.63 -11.10
N ARG A 196 6.85 6.88 -11.45
CA ARG A 196 7.55 8.16 -11.24
C ARG A 196 7.11 9.25 -12.21
N ASN A 197 6.79 8.92 -13.47
CA ASN A 197 6.51 9.89 -14.54
C ASN A 197 5.00 10.13 -14.76
N ARG A 198 4.11 9.53 -13.99
CA ARG A 198 2.68 9.81 -14.14
C ARG A 198 2.35 11.25 -13.74
N SER A 199 1.42 11.86 -14.46
CA SER A 199 1.03 13.26 -14.25
C SER A 199 0.26 13.51 -12.95
N VAL A 200 -0.42 12.46 -12.43
CA VAL A 200 -1.21 12.53 -11.19
C VAL A 200 -0.59 11.64 -10.14
N ALA A 201 -0.27 12.20 -9.00
CA ALA A 201 0.29 11.51 -7.84
C ALA A 201 1.53 10.65 -8.18
N PRO A 202 2.62 11.25 -8.72
CA PRO A 202 3.83 10.52 -9.05
C PRO A 202 4.44 9.86 -7.82
N LEU A 203 5.20 8.78 -8.02
CA LEU A 203 5.98 8.15 -6.97
C LEU A 203 7.19 9.01 -6.65
N VAL A 204 7.07 9.84 -5.63
CA VAL A 204 8.13 10.68 -5.08
C VAL A 204 8.06 10.65 -3.55
N PRO A 205 9.19 10.78 -2.84
CA PRO A 205 9.15 10.95 -1.39
C PRO A 205 8.42 12.25 -1.02
N ALA A 206 7.67 12.25 0.06
CA ALA A 206 7.19 13.48 0.67
C ALA A 206 8.38 14.25 1.26
N ASP A 207 8.27 15.58 1.35
CA ASP A 207 9.37 16.45 1.82
C ASP A 207 9.84 16.09 3.24
N ASP A 208 8.92 15.61 4.07
CA ASP A 208 9.16 15.16 5.45
C ASP A 208 9.30 13.63 5.58
N ALA A 209 9.47 12.91 4.47
CA ALA A 209 9.62 11.46 4.52
C ALA A 209 11.03 11.04 4.96
N ILE A 210 11.08 10.05 5.83
CA ILE A 210 12.31 9.35 6.22
C ILE A 210 12.66 8.36 5.09
N LEU A 211 13.82 8.58 4.47
CA LEU A 211 14.31 7.70 3.40
C LEU A 211 14.95 6.45 3.99
N VAL A 212 14.53 5.28 3.54
CA VAL A 212 15.02 3.98 4.01
C VAL A 212 15.47 3.16 2.80
N ASP A 213 16.79 3.06 2.62
CA ASP A 213 17.39 2.19 1.60
C ASP A 213 17.53 0.77 2.15
N THR A 214 16.85 -0.17 1.51
CA THR A 214 16.87 -1.59 1.91
C THR A 214 17.83 -2.45 1.07
N SER A 215 18.63 -1.86 0.19
CA SER A 215 19.52 -2.60 -0.72
C SER A 215 20.51 -3.50 0.03
N LYS A 216 21.01 -3.07 1.19
CA LYS A 216 22.01 -3.76 2.00
C LYS A 216 21.53 -4.18 3.38
N MET A 217 20.25 -4.01 3.67
CA MET A 217 19.66 -4.33 4.96
C MET A 217 18.75 -5.55 4.89
N GLY A 218 18.86 -6.43 5.87
CA GLY A 218 17.87 -7.47 6.11
C GLY A 218 16.58 -6.91 6.68
N GLU A 219 15.48 -7.63 6.51
CA GLU A 219 14.13 -7.21 6.93
C GLU A 219 14.07 -6.73 8.39
N GLN A 220 14.68 -7.49 9.31
CA GLN A 220 14.70 -7.13 10.73
C GLN A 220 15.47 -5.84 11.01
N GLN A 221 16.54 -5.57 10.26
CA GLN A 221 17.31 -4.34 10.41
C GLN A 221 16.49 -3.12 9.96
N VAL A 222 15.80 -3.24 8.81
CA VAL A 222 14.90 -2.20 8.30
C VAL A 222 13.79 -1.92 9.31
N LEU A 223 13.12 -2.96 9.81
CA LEU A 223 12.06 -2.83 10.80
C LEU A 223 12.54 -2.13 12.07
N ASN A 224 13.72 -2.52 12.59
CA ASN A 224 14.30 -1.88 13.76
C ASN A 224 14.63 -0.41 13.52
N THR A 225 15.16 -0.06 12.34
CA THR A 225 15.41 1.34 11.95
C THR A 225 14.12 2.14 11.94
N MET A 226 13.05 1.63 11.32
CA MET A 226 11.76 2.29 11.30
C MET A 226 11.19 2.49 12.71
N LEU A 227 11.27 1.48 13.57
CA LEU A 227 10.81 1.56 14.96
C LEU A 227 11.60 2.58 15.80
N GLN A 228 12.90 2.74 15.54
CA GLN A 228 13.70 3.78 16.21
C GLN A 228 13.20 5.18 15.87
N HIS A 229 12.92 5.45 14.59
CA HIS A 229 12.37 6.74 14.16
C HIS A 229 10.99 7.01 14.80
N ILE A 230 10.13 5.99 14.91
CA ILE A 230 8.81 6.13 15.54
C ILE A 230 8.91 6.48 17.03
N LYS A 231 9.88 5.89 17.75
CA LYS A 231 10.09 6.18 19.18
C LYS A 231 10.60 7.60 19.45
N MET A 232 11.32 8.20 18.52
CA MET A 232 11.83 9.57 18.68
C MET A 232 10.76 10.65 18.55
N ILE A 233 9.57 10.32 18.04
CA ILE A 233 8.49 11.26 17.77
C ILE A 233 7.38 11.18 18.85
N LYS A 234 7.40 10.14 19.70
CA LYS A 234 6.55 10.01 20.89
C LYS A 234 7.16 10.73 22.06
#